data_900004006b3ed30148b2caa1164d226b
#
_entry.id   900004006b3ed30148b2caa1164d226b
#
_cell.length_a   1.000
_cell.length_b   1.000
_cell.length_c   1.000
_cell.angle_alpha   90.00
_cell.angle_beta   90.00
_cell.angle_gamma   90.00
#
_symmetry.space_group_name_H-M   'P 1'
#
loop_
_entity.id
_entity.type
_entity.pdbx_description
1 polymer ?
#
loop_
_entity_poly.entity_id
_entity_poly.type
_entity_poly.pdbx_seq_one_letter_code
_entity_poly.pdbx_strand_id
1 'polypeptide(L)'
;LLLAGIISAAMSTLSSSINSLASSTIVDWFGGRSSIRTSKIVSLFWALVLIGIALIFDESDSAIVIIGLQIASFTYGGLLGLFLLTKINRKFNSISLIVGLISSLLIVFYLKQVGLAWTWFIMISVLVNVCITFLVDIFIGGSFSKKFSIFFLTIIFILGIISFS
;
A
#
# COMPACT_ATOMS: atom_id res chain seq x y z
N LEU A 1 -9.90 -28.70 19.94
CA LEU A 1 -10.51 -28.45 18.62
C LEU A 1 -10.29 -26.99 18.19
N LEU A 2 -10.55 -25.99 19.04
CA LEU A 2 -10.42 -24.57 18.74
C LEU A 2 -8.97 -24.19 18.41
N LEU A 3 -8.00 -24.60 19.24
CA LEU A 3 -6.57 -24.37 19.00
C LEU A 3 -6.10 -25.02 17.68
N ALA A 4 -6.54 -26.24 17.38
CA ALA A 4 -6.19 -26.91 16.13
C ALA A 4 -6.73 -26.16 14.91
N GLY A 5 -7.95 -25.60 15.01
CA GLY A 5 -8.54 -24.77 13.97
C GLY A 5 -7.76 -23.49 13.73
N ILE A 6 -7.38 -22.79 14.81
CA ILE A 6 -6.58 -21.54 14.73
C ILE A 6 -5.22 -21.82 14.10
N ILE A 7 -4.50 -22.86 14.56
CA ILE A 7 -3.19 -23.22 14.02
C ILE A 7 -3.30 -23.59 12.54
N SER A 8 -4.32 -24.39 12.16
CA SER A 8 -4.55 -24.77 10.76
C SER A 8 -4.80 -23.57 9.86
N ALA A 9 -5.64 -22.63 10.31
CA ALA A 9 -5.92 -21.38 9.58
C ALA A 9 -4.66 -20.51 9.43
N ALA A 10 -3.88 -20.37 10.51
CA ALA A 10 -2.63 -19.61 10.48
C ALA A 10 -1.60 -20.23 9.52
N MET A 11 -1.43 -21.57 9.54
CA MET A 11 -0.53 -22.28 8.63
C MET A 11 -0.96 -22.13 7.18
N SER A 12 -2.27 -22.19 6.87
CA SER A 12 -2.80 -21.99 5.54
C SER A 12 -2.51 -20.59 5.01
N THR A 13 -2.76 -19.56 5.82
CA THR A 13 -2.49 -18.17 5.45
C THR A 13 -1.00 -17.92 5.26
N LEU A 14 -0.15 -18.41 6.16
CA LEU A 14 1.29 -18.25 6.08
C LEU A 14 1.85 -18.92 4.82
N SER A 15 1.43 -20.14 4.53
CA SER A 15 1.85 -20.88 3.33
C SER A 15 1.48 -20.13 2.04
N SER A 16 0.25 -19.62 1.95
CA SER A 16 -0.18 -18.85 0.77
C SER A 16 0.59 -17.53 0.63
N SER A 17 0.89 -16.85 1.73
CA SER A 17 1.68 -15.61 1.74
C SER A 17 3.11 -15.85 1.26
N ILE A 18 3.79 -16.88 1.77
CA ILE A 18 5.15 -17.24 1.34
C ILE A 18 5.16 -17.59 -0.14
N ASN A 19 4.18 -18.36 -0.60
CA ASN A 19 4.09 -18.75 -2.01
C ASN A 19 3.83 -17.54 -2.92
N SER A 20 2.98 -16.62 -2.51
CA SER A 20 2.70 -15.38 -3.24
C SER A 20 3.95 -14.50 -3.36
N LEU A 21 4.65 -14.26 -2.25
CA LEU A 21 5.90 -13.48 -2.22
C LEU A 21 6.99 -14.13 -3.08
N ALA A 22 7.15 -15.45 -3.00
CA ALA A 22 8.11 -16.19 -3.80
C ALA A 22 7.78 -16.13 -5.29
N SER A 23 6.50 -16.30 -5.66
CA SER A 23 6.05 -16.21 -7.05
C SER A 23 6.27 -14.82 -7.63
N SER A 24 5.91 -13.77 -6.89
CA SER A 24 6.13 -12.38 -7.33
C SER A 24 7.62 -12.12 -7.55
N THR A 25 8.48 -12.51 -6.59
CA THR A 25 9.93 -12.35 -6.72
C THR A 25 10.48 -13.07 -7.95
N ILE A 26 10.01 -14.28 -8.24
CA ILE A 26 10.45 -15.05 -9.39
C ILE A 26 10.00 -14.40 -10.70
N VAL A 27 8.78 -13.92 -10.76
CA VAL A 27 8.25 -13.28 -11.98
C VAL A 27 8.95 -11.95 -12.23
N ASP A 28 9.11 -11.12 -11.20
CA ASP A 28 9.60 -9.75 -11.34
C ASP A 28 11.14 -9.69 -11.52
N TRP A 29 11.88 -10.56 -10.82
CA TRP A 29 13.36 -10.52 -10.83
C TRP A 29 13.99 -11.56 -11.75
N PHE A 30 13.37 -12.74 -11.91
CA PHE A 30 13.90 -13.82 -12.72
C PHE A 30 13.13 -14.01 -14.03
N GLY A 31 12.20 -13.09 -14.37
CA GLY A 31 11.44 -13.13 -15.64
C GLY A 31 10.58 -14.39 -15.79
N GLY A 32 10.15 -15.00 -14.71
CA GLY A 32 9.32 -16.21 -14.69
C GLY A 32 10.03 -17.52 -15.03
N ARG A 33 11.31 -17.46 -15.44
CA ARG A 33 12.12 -18.64 -15.78
C ARG A 33 12.95 -19.08 -14.58
N SER A 34 12.37 -19.89 -13.71
CA SER A 34 13.10 -20.43 -12.57
C SER A 34 13.03 -21.95 -12.49
N SER A 35 14.08 -22.56 -11.98
CA SER A 35 14.09 -23.98 -11.67
C SER A 35 13.32 -24.21 -10.37
N ILE A 36 12.85 -25.45 -10.15
CA ILE A 36 12.21 -25.85 -8.88
C ILE A 36 13.13 -25.56 -7.69
N ARG A 37 14.44 -25.66 -7.85
CA ARG A 37 15.40 -25.36 -6.81
C ARG A 37 15.40 -23.86 -6.44
N THR A 38 15.36 -22.99 -7.43
CA THR A 38 15.27 -21.53 -7.24
C THR A 38 13.99 -21.16 -6.50
N SER A 39 12.85 -21.74 -6.87
CA SER A 39 11.57 -21.50 -6.19
C SER A 39 11.64 -21.90 -4.72
N LYS A 40 12.22 -23.05 -4.39
CA LYS A 40 12.40 -23.49 -3.00
C LYS A 40 13.29 -22.55 -2.20
N ILE A 41 14.39 -22.09 -2.78
CA ILE A 41 15.34 -21.18 -2.11
C ILE A 41 14.66 -19.84 -1.84
N VAL A 42 13.94 -19.29 -2.81
CA VAL A 42 13.22 -18.01 -2.66
C VAL A 42 12.10 -18.14 -1.61
N SER A 43 11.35 -19.24 -1.61
CA SER A 43 10.34 -19.49 -0.57
C SER A 43 10.96 -19.62 0.82
N LEU A 44 12.09 -20.29 0.95
CA LEU A 44 12.82 -20.41 2.22
C LEU A 44 13.32 -19.03 2.68
N PHE A 45 13.86 -18.22 1.79
CA PHE A 45 14.29 -16.86 2.09
C PHE A 45 13.14 -16.03 2.66
N TRP A 46 11.98 -16.02 2.00
CA TRP A 46 10.80 -15.28 2.48
C TRP A 46 10.27 -15.84 3.80
N ALA A 47 10.31 -17.15 4.00
CA ALA A 47 9.95 -17.77 5.30
C ALA A 47 10.86 -17.25 6.43
N LEU A 48 12.18 -17.21 6.21
CA LEU A 48 13.13 -16.68 7.19
C LEU A 48 12.92 -15.18 7.46
N VAL A 49 12.65 -14.39 6.45
CA VAL A 49 12.31 -12.96 6.60
C VAL A 49 11.06 -12.77 7.47
N LEU A 50 9.99 -13.53 7.21
CA LEU A 50 8.76 -13.45 8.00
C LEU A 50 8.97 -13.90 9.45
N ILE A 51 9.78 -14.95 9.69
CA ILE A 51 10.17 -15.36 11.05
C ILE A 51 10.97 -14.24 11.73
N GLY A 52 11.93 -13.64 11.03
CA GLY A 52 12.71 -12.52 11.57
C GLY A 52 11.85 -11.33 11.97
N ILE A 53 10.87 -10.96 11.13
CA ILE A 53 9.90 -9.90 11.47
C ILE A 53 9.07 -10.30 12.69
N ALA A 54 8.59 -11.55 12.75
CA ALA A 54 7.77 -12.02 13.86
C ALA A 54 8.53 -11.99 15.20
N LEU A 55 9.83 -12.24 15.20
CA LEU A 55 10.67 -12.20 16.41
C LEU A 55 10.95 -10.78 16.93
N ILE A 56 10.89 -9.78 16.05
CA ILE A 56 11.07 -8.36 16.42
C ILE A 56 9.76 -7.74 16.93
N PHE A 57 8.64 -8.42 16.67
CA PHE A 57 7.33 -7.91 16.99
C PHE A 57 7.03 -8.03 18.48
N ASP A 58 6.80 -6.88 19.14
CA ASP A 58 6.42 -6.84 20.56
C ASP A 58 4.90 -6.61 20.71
N GLU A 59 4.26 -7.46 21.52
CA GLU A 59 2.79 -7.47 21.70
C GLU A 59 2.33 -6.61 22.88
N SER A 60 3.24 -5.86 23.51
CA SER A 60 3.02 -5.28 24.84
C SER A 60 1.92 -4.21 24.88
N ASP A 61 1.61 -3.50 23.80
CA ASP A 61 0.78 -2.30 23.85
C ASP A 61 -0.55 -2.34 23.08
N SER A 62 -0.76 -3.31 22.19
CA SER A 62 -1.97 -3.35 21.34
C SER A 62 -2.31 -4.74 20.84
N ALA A 63 -3.59 -5.04 20.63
CA ALA A 63 -4.01 -6.30 20.04
C ALA A 63 -3.36 -6.47 18.64
N ILE A 64 -2.71 -7.61 18.38
CA ILE A 64 -2.01 -7.96 17.13
C ILE A 64 -2.88 -7.67 15.89
N VAL A 65 -4.19 -7.92 15.97
CA VAL A 65 -5.14 -7.67 14.88
C VAL A 65 -5.16 -6.19 14.49
N ILE A 66 -5.16 -5.29 15.50
CA ILE A 66 -5.19 -3.83 15.26
C ILE A 66 -3.89 -3.39 14.57
N ILE A 67 -2.76 -3.91 15.02
CA ILE A 67 -1.46 -3.59 14.42
C ILE A 67 -1.40 -4.10 12.97
N GLY A 68 -1.87 -5.32 12.72
CA GLY A 68 -1.96 -5.87 11.37
C GLY A 68 -2.84 -5.03 10.44
N LEU A 69 -3.99 -4.58 10.91
CA LEU A 69 -4.90 -3.71 10.15
C LEU A 69 -4.29 -2.32 9.92
N GLN A 70 -3.55 -1.77 10.88
CA GLN A 70 -2.82 -0.51 10.69
C GLN A 70 -1.77 -0.65 9.59
N ILE A 71 -0.92 -1.67 9.64
CA ILE A 71 0.10 -1.94 8.62
C ILE A 71 -0.54 -2.10 7.24
N ALA A 72 -1.62 -2.88 7.14
CA ALA A 72 -2.37 -3.03 5.90
C ALA A 72 -2.91 -1.68 5.38
N SER A 73 -3.44 -0.84 6.27
CA SER A 73 -3.99 0.47 5.91
C SER A 73 -2.93 1.43 5.36
N PHE A 74 -1.67 1.31 5.79
CA PHE A 74 -0.55 2.10 5.25
C PHE A 74 -0.33 1.83 3.75
N THR A 75 -0.38 0.57 3.34
CA THR A 75 -0.06 0.17 1.97
C THR A 75 -1.26 0.17 1.04
N TYR A 76 -2.42 -0.25 1.54
CA TYR A 76 -3.62 -0.41 0.72
C TYR A 76 -4.14 0.92 0.16
N GLY A 77 -4.04 2.01 0.90
CA GLY A 77 -4.44 3.33 0.42
C GLY A 77 -3.62 3.76 -0.80
N GLY A 78 -2.29 3.63 -0.74
CA GLY A 78 -1.41 3.95 -1.87
C GLY A 78 -1.67 3.06 -3.09
N LEU A 79 -1.78 1.74 -2.89
CA LEU A 79 -2.06 0.78 -3.96
C LEU A 79 -3.44 0.99 -4.58
N LEU A 80 -4.47 1.24 -3.77
CA LEU A 80 -5.81 1.54 -4.26
C LEU A 80 -5.82 2.82 -5.09
N GLY A 81 -5.09 3.85 -4.67
CA GLY A 81 -4.92 5.09 -5.43
C GLY A 81 -4.31 4.83 -6.81
N LEU A 82 -3.23 4.05 -6.88
CA LEU A 82 -2.63 3.63 -8.16
C LEU A 82 -3.62 2.84 -9.02
N PHE A 83 -4.36 1.90 -8.44
CA PHE A 83 -5.35 1.11 -9.16
C PHE A 83 -6.46 1.99 -9.76
N LEU A 84 -6.95 2.97 -9.02
CA LEU A 84 -7.95 3.93 -9.53
C LEU A 84 -7.39 4.77 -10.68
N LEU A 85 -6.12 5.17 -10.61
CA LEU A 85 -5.45 5.90 -11.69
C LEU A 85 -5.31 5.07 -12.97
N THR A 86 -5.06 3.75 -12.88
CA THR A 86 -4.99 2.88 -14.06
C THR A 86 -6.34 2.74 -14.78
N LYS A 87 -7.45 2.92 -14.06
CA LYS A 87 -8.80 2.88 -14.64
C LYS A 87 -9.14 4.14 -15.44
N ILE A 88 -8.38 5.21 -15.25
CA ILE A 88 -8.52 6.44 -16.02
C ILE A 88 -7.78 6.23 -17.34
N ASN A 89 -8.49 6.45 -18.47
CA ASN A 89 -7.99 6.21 -19.83
C ASN A 89 -6.92 7.25 -20.25
N ARG A 90 -5.91 7.45 -19.39
CA ARG A 90 -4.81 8.40 -19.54
C ARG A 90 -3.47 7.75 -19.20
N LYS A 91 -2.45 8.06 -20.00
CA LYS A 91 -1.08 7.62 -19.72
C LYS A 91 -0.44 8.61 -18.75
N PHE A 92 -0.23 8.18 -17.51
CA PHE A 92 0.54 8.92 -16.52
C PHE A 92 2.04 8.66 -16.67
N ASN A 93 2.85 9.66 -16.35
CA ASN A 93 4.29 9.47 -16.29
C ASN A 93 4.65 8.57 -15.08
N SER A 94 5.59 7.65 -15.26
CA SER A 94 6.05 6.75 -14.18
C SER A 94 6.55 7.53 -12.95
N ILE A 95 7.19 8.68 -13.16
CA ILE A 95 7.68 9.54 -12.08
C ILE A 95 6.51 10.07 -11.25
N SER A 96 5.42 10.51 -11.89
CA SER A 96 4.23 11.03 -11.20
C SER A 96 3.57 9.98 -10.32
N LEU A 97 3.51 8.73 -10.78
CA LEU A 97 2.96 7.60 -10.03
C LEU A 97 3.81 7.27 -8.79
N ILE A 98 5.14 7.26 -8.95
CA ILE A 98 6.07 6.99 -7.84
C ILE A 98 5.98 8.10 -6.78
N VAL A 99 5.99 9.37 -7.20
CA VAL A 99 5.88 10.50 -6.29
C VAL A 99 4.54 10.49 -5.54
N GLY A 100 3.44 10.18 -6.22
CA GLY A 100 2.12 10.03 -5.61
C GLY A 100 2.09 8.91 -4.55
N LEU A 101 2.69 7.75 -4.86
CA LEU A 101 2.78 6.63 -3.93
C LEU A 101 3.60 7.00 -2.69
N ILE A 102 4.80 7.57 -2.87
CA ILE A 102 5.67 7.96 -1.76
C ILE A 102 4.96 9.00 -0.87
N SER A 103 4.32 9.99 -1.47
CA SER A 103 3.60 11.03 -0.74
C SER A 103 2.43 10.46 0.06
N SER A 104 1.72 9.45 -0.48
CA SER A 104 0.63 8.79 0.23
C SER A 104 1.10 8.00 1.45
N LEU A 105 2.29 7.39 1.39
CA LEU A 105 2.90 6.71 2.54
C LEU A 105 3.35 7.72 3.61
N LEU A 106 3.97 8.81 3.19
CA LEU A 106 4.43 9.85 4.11
C LEU A 106 3.28 10.51 4.88
N ILE A 107 2.17 10.81 4.21
CA ILE A 107 1.01 11.42 4.88
C ILE A 107 0.40 10.46 5.91
N VAL A 108 0.30 9.17 5.62
CA VAL A 108 -0.23 8.19 6.59
C VAL A 108 0.69 8.08 7.81
N PHE A 109 2.01 8.11 7.60
CA PHE A 109 2.96 8.13 8.70
C PHE A 109 2.79 9.37 9.60
N TYR A 110 2.59 10.54 8.99
CA TYR A 110 2.28 11.77 9.71
C TYR A 110 0.96 11.69 10.49
N LEU A 111 -0.12 11.19 9.86
CA LEU A 111 -1.44 11.06 10.48
C LEU A 111 -1.43 10.10 11.68
N LYS A 112 -0.58 9.06 11.64
CA LYS A 112 -0.37 8.17 12.77
C LYS A 112 0.19 8.93 13.97
N GLN A 113 1.13 9.85 13.76
CA GLN A 113 1.73 10.65 14.86
C GLN A 113 0.72 11.64 15.47
N VAL A 114 -0.20 12.15 14.66
CA VAL A 114 -1.28 13.06 15.10
C VAL A 114 -2.37 12.31 15.89
N GLY A 115 -2.33 10.97 15.91
CA GLY A 115 -3.31 10.15 16.66
C GLY A 115 -4.65 9.95 15.94
N LEU A 116 -4.70 10.16 14.63
CA LEU A 116 -5.91 9.91 13.85
C LEU A 116 -6.26 8.41 13.85
N ALA A 117 -7.56 8.08 13.90
CA ALA A 117 -8.01 6.69 13.84
C ALA A 117 -7.57 6.02 12.51
N TRP A 118 -7.01 4.82 12.60
CA TRP A 118 -6.44 4.06 11.47
C TRP A 118 -7.45 3.81 10.33
N THR A 119 -8.73 3.82 10.61
CA THR A 119 -9.81 3.65 9.63
C THR A 119 -9.82 4.74 8.55
N TRP A 120 -9.35 5.95 8.86
CA TRP A 120 -9.26 7.07 7.93
C TRP A 120 -8.02 7.03 7.04
N PHE A 121 -7.01 6.23 7.40
CA PHE A 121 -5.73 6.19 6.69
C PHE A 121 -5.89 5.82 5.21
N ILE A 122 -6.72 4.82 4.90
CA ILE A 122 -6.93 4.38 3.51
C ILE A 122 -7.55 5.50 2.68
N MET A 123 -8.60 6.14 3.19
CA MET A 123 -9.32 7.17 2.45
C MET A 123 -8.43 8.38 2.16
N ILE A 124 -7.73 8.88 3.18
CA ILE A 124 -6.84 10.04 3.03
C ILE A 124 -5.65 9.69 2.13
N SER A 125 -5.07 8.49 2.30
CA SER A 125 -3.95 8.02 1.47
C SER A 125 -4.31 7.94 -0.01
N VAL A 126 -5.49 7.41 -0.35
CA VAL A 126 -6.01 7.36 -1.74
C VAL A 126 -6.15 8.76 -2.30
N LEU A 127 -6.78 9.67 -1.56
CA LEU A 127 -6.98 11.04 -2.00
C LEU A 127 -5.65 11.74 -2.26
N VAL A 128 -4.71 11.65 -1.33
CA VAL A 128 -3.37 12.26 -1.46
C VAL A 128 -2.61 11.66 -2.65
N ASN A 129 -2.63 10.33 -2.81
CA ASN A 129 -1.98 9.66 -3.94
C ASN A 129 -2.51 10.19 -5.27
N VAL A 130 -3.82 10.16 -5.46
CA VAL A 130 -4.47 10.62 -6.69
C VAL A 130 -4.17 12.10 -6.91
N CYS A 131 -4.32 12.95 -5.87
CA CYS A 131 -4.07 14.38 -5.92
C CYS A 131 -2.65 14.69 -6.39
N ILE A 132 -1.66 14.13 -5.71
CA ILE A 132 -0.25 14.44 -6.00
C ILE A 132 0.15 13.89 -7.35
N THR A 133 -0.32 12.68 -7.72
CA THR A 133 -0.02 12.12 -9.04
C THR A 133 -0.52 13.04 -10.15
N PHE A 134 -1.75 13.55 -10.04
CA PHE A 134 -2.28 14.49 -11.02
C PHE A 134 -1.50 15.80 -11.06
N LEU A 135 -1.19 16.39 -9.91
CA LEU A 135 -0.42 17.63 -9.85
C LEU A 135 0.96 17.47 -10.50
N VAL A 136 1.69 16.43 -10.13
CA VAL A 136 3.03 16.16 -10.67
C VAL A 136 2.98 15.86 -12.17
N ASP A 137 1.97 15.12 -12.63
CA ASP A 137 1.78 14.83 -14.06
C ASP A 137 1.50 16.10 -14.88
N ILE A 138 0.80 17.07 -14.31
CA ILE A 138 0.59 18.39 -14.93
C ILE A 138 1.91 19.15 -15.08
N PHE A 139 2.72 19.15 -14.03
CA PHE A 139 4.01 19.86 -14.04
C PHE A 139 5.01 19.25 -15.02
N ILE A 140 5.01 17.91 -15.16
CA ILE A 140 5.95 17.18 -16.02
C ILE A 140 5.42 17.08 -17.46
N GLY A 141 4.12 16.91 -17.66
CA GLY A 141 3.50 16.52 -18.94
C GLY A 141 2.91 17.66 -19.77
N GLY A 142 2.81 18.89 -19.28
CA GLY A 142 2.43 20.10 -20.03
C GLY A 142 1.08 20.10 -20.78
N SER A 143 0.24 19.07 -20.67
CA SER A 143 -1.02 18.96 -21.39
C SER A 143 -2.20 18.66 -20.46
N PHE A 144 -2.87 19.70 -20.01
CA PHE A 144 -4.01 19.55 -19.14
C PHE A 144 -5.27 20.26 -19.61
N SER A 145 -6.40 19.59 -19.55
CA SER A 145 -7.72 20.19 -19.70
C SER A 145 -8.08 20.99 -18.43
N LYS A 146 -8.28 22.31 -18.59
CA LYS A 146 -8.65 23.26 -17.52
C LYS A 146 -9.80 22.80 -16.61
N LYS A 147 -10.72 21.98 -17.12
CA LYS A 147 -11.86 21.46 -16.36
C LYS A 147 -11.48 20.55 -15.20
N PHE A 148 -10.41 19.78 -15.33
CA PHE A 148 -9.97 18.83 -14.29
C PHE A 148 -9.19 19.51 -13.16
N SER A 149 -8.46 20.59 -13.48
CA SER A 149 -7.79 21.44 -12.48
C SER A 149 -8.79 22.07 -11.52
N ILE A 150 -9.93 22.53 -12.03
CA ILE A 150 -10.98 23.16 -11.23
C ILE A 150 -11.64 22.13 -10.30
N PHE A 151 -11.95 20.93 -10.80
CA PHE A 151 -12.52 19.85 -9.99
C PHE A 151 -11.62 19.46 -8.82
N PHE A 152 -10.30 19.45 -9.05
CA PHE A 152 -9.30 19.08 -8.06
C PHE A 152 -9.09 20.16 -7.01
N LEU A 153 -9.02 21.44 -7.43
CA LEU A 153 -8.98 22.58 -6.51
C LEU A 153 -10.23 22.62 -5.62
N THR A 154 -11.38 22.25 -6.15
CA THR A 154 -12.63 22.20 -5.38
C THR A 154 -12.59 21.11 -4.30
N ILE A 155 -12.03 19.92 -4.59
CA ILE A 155 -11.86 18.84 -3.60
C ILE A 155 -10.87 19.24 -2.49
N ILE A 156 -9.73 19.85 -2.85
CA ILE A 156 -8.74 20.32 -1.86
C ILE A 156 -9.38 21.42 -0.98
N PHE A 157 -10.16 22.32 -1.56
CA PHE A 157 -10.83 23.39 -0.82
C PHE A 157 -11.88 22.84 0.15
N ILE A 158 -12.66 21.84 -0.25
CA ILE A 158 -13.65 21.16 0.60
C ILE A 158 -12.95 20.41 1.76
N LEU A 159 -11.84 19.71 1.48
CA LEU A 159 -11.06 19.03 2.49
C LEU A 159 -10.39 20.01 3.48
N GLY A 160 -9.94 21.16 3.00
CA GLY A 160 -9.42 22.26 3.83
C GLY A 160 -10.46 22.81 4.79
N ILE A 161 -11.69 22.95 4.35
CA ILE A 161 -12.82 23.44 5.20
C ILE A 161 -13.17 22.41 6.28
N ILE A 162 -13.18 21.11 5.95
CA ILE A 162 -13.48 20.01 6.91
C ILE A 162 -12.37 19.88 7.96
N SER A 163 -11.13 20.23 7.62
CA SER A 163 -10.00 20.17 8.55
C SER A 163 -9.95 21.35 9.53
N PHE A 164 -10.71 22.41 9.28
CA PHE A 164 -10.74 23.62 10.10
C PHE A 164 -12.00 23.73 10.98
N SER A 165 -12.93 22.81 10.84
CA SER A 165 -14.15 22.70 11.66
C SER A 165 -14.07 21.55 12.66
#